data_903c5ca40ffb382ef3b58d329cd01ba0
#
_entry.id   903c5ca40ffb382ef3b58d329cd01ba0
#
_cell.length_a   1.000
_cell.length_b   1.000
_cell.length_c   1.000
_cell.angle_alpha   90.00
_cell.angle_beta   90.00
_cell.angle_gamma   90.00
#
_symmetry.space_group_name_H-M   'P 1'
#
loop_
_entity.id
_entity.type
_entity.pdbx_description
1 polymer ?
#
loop_
_entity_poly.entity_id
_entity_poly.type
_entity_poly.pdbx_seq_one_letter_code
_entity_poly.pdbx_strand_id
1 'polypeptide(L)'
;KERVPKGAGKWLLLIFIAVMVMVNPFSFTGFTWFALVAILGAALSAAAYTTIRLISKRGKHSNFEIMAYFMITGMIAGLVTTDKLVMPQGTDWLIILAIGGISVVAQFFLTGAFVTTNAVVAQFLQYVGVFISSFYGFLFFGESLSIETIGAGVAMFVSSVMLARLKEQSGPLREGKVIEDKIK
;
A
#
# COMPACT_ATOMS: atom_id res chain seq x y z
N LYS A 1 0.17 21.38 -0.69
CA LYS A 1 1.08 20.46 -1.41
C LYS A 1 1.86 19.66 -0.38
N GLU A 2 1.78 18.34 -0.43
CA GLU A 2 2.66 17.48 0.37
C GLU A 2 4.07 17.56 -0.20
N ARG A 3 5.03 17.81 0.68
CA ARG A 3 6.44 17.81 0.27
C ARG A 3 7.07 16.50 0.70
N VAL A 4 7.66 15.80 -0.25
CA VAL A 4 8.46 14.62 0.01
C VAL A 4 9.73 15.05 0.79
N PRO A 5 10.18 14.32 1.82
CA PRO A 5 11.38 14.66 2.57
C PRO A 5 12.59 14.86 1.65
N LYS A 6 13.44 15.84 1.98
CA LYS A 6 14.67 16.06 1.20
C LYS A 6 15.53 14.79 1.28
N GLY A 7 15.98 14.29 0.13
CA GLY A 7 16.78 13.06 0.04
C GLY A 7 15.96 11.76 -0.10
N ALA A 8 14.62 11.81 -0.01
CA ALA A 8 13.78 10.62 -0.21
C ALA A 8 13.83 10.11 -1.67
N GLY A 9 14.06 10.99 -2.64
CA GLY A 9 14.02 10.64 -4.07
C GLY A 9 14.90 9.45 -4.46
N LYS A 10 16.11 9.37 -3.90
CA LYS A 10 17.04 8.25 -4.16
C LYS A 10 16.49 6.91 -3.65
N TRP A 11 15.86 6.90 -2.47
CA TRP A 11 15.27 5.69 -1.89
C TRP A 11 14.00 5.27 -2.60
N LEU A 12 13.18 6.24 -3.03
CA LEU A 12 12.01 5.98 -3.87
C LEU A 12 12.41 5.37 -5.22
N LEU A 13 13.48 5.90 -5.85
CA LEU A 13 14.01 5.36 -7.09
C LEU A 13 14.55 3.93 -6.88
N LEU A 14 15.25 3.68 -5.78
CA LEU A 14 15.79 2.35 -5.47
C LEU A 14 14.66 1.33 -5.27
N ILE A 15 13.58 1.69 -4.56
CA ILE A 15 12.39 0.83 -4.43
C ILE A 15 11.77 0.57 -5.80
N PHE A 16 11.63 1.60 -6.64
CA PHE A 16 11.07 1.43 -7.98
C PHE A 16 11.90 0.46 -8.84
N ILE A 17 13.23 0.60 -8.84
CA ILE A 17 14.13 -0.33 -9.54
C ILE A 17 14.00 -1.75 -8.98
N ALA A 18 13.97 -1.91 -7.65
CA ALA A 18 13.81 -3.20 -7.01
C ALA A 18 12.48 -3.88 -7.37
N VAL A 19 11.37 -3.11 -7.42
CA VAL A 19 10.08 -3.62 -7.91
C VAL A 19 10.17 -4.06 -9.36
N MET A 20 10.82 -3.28 -10.23
CA MET A 20 11.00 -3.62 -11.65
C MET A 20 11.81 -4.91 -11.83
N VAL A 21 12.85 -5.12 -11.03
CA VAL A 21 13.63 -6.37 -11.04
C VAL A 21 12.76 -7.54 -10.59
N MET A 22 11.99 -7.37 -9.51
CA MET A 22 11.18 -8.43 -8.92
C MET A 22 10.01 -8.84 -9.81
N VAL A 23 9.31 -7.88 -10.41
CA VAL A 23 8.17 -8.13 -11.30
C VAL A 23 8.64 -8.62 -12.68
N ASN A 24 9.87 -8.31 -13.07
CA ASN A 24 10.47 -8.65 -14.36
C ASN A 24 9.51 -8.41 -15.54
N PRO A 25 9.06 -7.17 -15.78
CA PRO A 25 8.02 -6.87 -16.78
C PRO A 25 8.45 -7.16 -18.22
N PHE A 26 9.77 -7.33 -18.44
CA PHE A 26 10.31 -7.65 -19.76
C PHE A 26 10.23 -9.13 -20.12
N SER A 27 9.86 -10.01 -19.16
CA SER A 27 9.63 -11.42 -19.41
C SER A 27 8.23 -11.72 -19.98
N PHE A 28 7.33 -10.73 -19.97
CA PHE A 28 5.99 -10.89 -20.53
C PHE A 28 6.02 -10.84 -22.06
N THR A 29 5.74 -11.96 -22.70
CA THR A 29 5.69 -12.13 -24.16
C THR A 29 4.37 -11.62 -24.73
N GLY A 30 4.06 -10.34 -24.58
CA GLY A 30 2.92 -9.72 -25.25
C GLY A 30 2.12 -8.76 -24.39
N PHE A 31 1.67 -7.69 -25.02
CA PHE A 31 0.73 -6.74 -24.42
C PHE A 31 -0.68 -7.35 -24.48
N THR A 32 -1.29 -7.56 -23.32
CA THR A 32 -2.65 -8.09 -23.23
C THR A 32 -3.62 -7.01 -22.73
N TRP A 33 -4.92 -7.15 -23.06
CA TRP A 33 -5.97 -6.29 -22.52
C TRP A 33 -5.97 -6.26 -20.98
N PHE A 34 -5.60 -7.36 -20.34
CA PHE A 34 -5.46 -7.45 -18.89
C PHE A 34 -4.39 -6.50 -18.33
N ALA A 35 -3.34 -6.20 -19.10
CA ALA A 35 -2.34 -5.20 -18.68
C ALA A 35 -2.95 -3.79 -18.59
N LEU A 36 -3.84 -3.41 -19.55
CA LEU A 36 -4.57 -2.14 -19.47
C LEU A 36 -5.50 -2.07 -18.27
N VAL A 37 -6.22 -3.15 -17.97
CA VAL A 37 -7.08 -3.24 -16.79
C VAL A 37 -6.26 -3.12 -15.51
N ALA A 38 -5.09 -3.74 -15.46
CA ALA A 38 -4.18 -3.63 -14.31
C ALA A 38 -3.66 -2.20 -14.12
N ILE A 39 -3.28 -1.51 -15.20
CA ILE A 39 -2.85 -0.09 -15.15
C ILE A 39 -3.99 0.80 -14.67
N LEU A 40 -5.22 0.60 -15.17
CA LEU A 40 -6.39 1.33 -14.72
C LEU A 40 -6.66 1.08 -13.22
N GLY A 41 -6.59 -0.17 -12.78
CA GLY A 41 -6.73 -0.55 -11.37
C GLY A 41 -5.68 0.13 -10.48
N ALA A 42 -4.42 0.19 -10.93
CA ALA A 42 -3.36 0.90 -10.22
C ALA A 42 -3.64 2.40 -10.14
N ALA A 43 -4.10 3.03 -11.22
CA ALA A 43 -4.45 4.45 -11.23
C ALA A 43 -5.62 4.77 -10.28
N LEU A 44 -6.67 3.94 -10.29
CA LEU A 44 -7.82 4.07 -9.38
C LEU A 44 -7.41 3.88 -7.93
N SER A 45 -6.54 2.92 -7.63
CA SER A 45 -5.99 2.70 -6.28
C SER A 45 -5.17 3.90 -5.80
N ALA A 46 -4.32 4.47 -6.66
CA ALA A 46 -3.57 5.68 -6.34
C ALA A 46 -4.48 6.88 -6.06
N ALA A 47 -5.55 7.04 -6.84
CA ALA A 47 -6.58 8.07 -6.61
C ALA A 47 -7.30 7.85 -5.27
N ALA A 48 -7.69 6.61 -4.95
CA ALA A 48 -8.36 6.28 -3.69
C ALA A 48 -7.48 6.60 -2.47
N TYR A 49 -6.22 6.18 -2.46
CA TYR A 49 -5.30 6.47 -1.35
C TYR A 49 -4.97 7.96 -1.20
N THR A 50 -4.85 8.67 -2.32
CA THR A 50 -4.69 10.12 -2.30
C THR A 50 -5.94 10.81 -1.72
N THR A 51 -7.12 10.32 -2.04
CA THR A 51 -8.39 10.82 -1.51
C THR A 51 -8.51 10.58 -0.01
N ILE A 52 -8.16 9.39 0.49
CA ILE A 52 -8.09 9.10 1.93
C ILE A 52 -7.23 10.16 2.63
N ARG A 53 -6.06 10.46 2.08
CA ARG A 53 -5.16 11.47 2.65
C ARG A 53 -5.74 12.88 2.62
N LEU A 54 -6.45 13.26 1.56
CA LEU A 54 -7.10 14.57 1.44
C LEU A 54 -8.24 14.73 2.44
N ILE A 55 -9.07 13.70 2.61
CA ILE A 55 -10.19 13.69 3.56
C ILE A 55 -9.65 13.78 5.00
N SER A 56 -8.65 12.98 5.32
CA SER A 56 -7.99 12.99 6.63
C SER A 56 -7.45 14.39 7.00
N LYS A 57 -6.85 15.12 6.06
CA LYS A 57 -6.34 16.48 6.31
C LYS A 57 -7.43 17.50 6.64
N ARG A 58 -8.67 17.25 6.26
CA ARG A 58 -9.81 18.13 6.60
C ARG A 58 -10.26 17.98 8.05
N GLY A 59 -9.79 16.94 8.76
CA GLY A 59 -10.02 16.73 10.19
C GLY A 59 -11.48 16.44 10.59
N LYS A 60 -12.37 16.19 9.60
CA LYS A 60 -13.81 16.01 9.83
C LYS A 60 -14.21 14.54 10.03
N HIS A 61 -13.34 13.60 9.67
CA HIS A 61 -13.66 12.17 9.65
C HIS A 61 -12.61 11.36 10.42
N SER A 62 -13.09 10.40 11.19
CA SER A 62 -12.24 9.46 11.89
C SER A 62 -11.64 8.41 10.92
N ASN A 63 -10.54 7.78 11.34
CA ASN A 63 -9.94 6.68 10.58
C ASN A 63 -10.95 5.55 10.33
N PHE A 64 -11.78 5.27 11.33
CA PHE A 64 -12.80 4.23 11.25
C PHE A 64 -13.89 4.55 10.22
N GLU A 65 -14.37 5.80 10.16
CA GLU A 65 -15.35 6.22 9.16
C GLU A 65 -14.81 6.08 7.73
N ILE A 66 -13.58 6.53 7.49
CA ILE A 66 -12.94 6.41 6.17
C ILE A 66 -12.83 4.95 5.76
N MET A 67 -12.40 4.08 6.68
CA MET A 67 -12.32 2.64 6.47
C MET A 67 -13.69 2.04 6.17
N ALA A 68 -14.74 2.40 6.93
CA ALA A 68 -16.09 1.88 6.75
C ALA A 68 -16.65 2.22 5.37
N TYR A 69 -16.51 3.47 4.91
CA TYR A 69 -16.92 3.88 3.56
C TYR A 69 -16.20 3.08 2.47
N PHE A 70 -14.90 2.85 2.63
CA PHE A 70 -14.12 2.07 1.69
C PHE A 70 -14.61 0.61 1.62
N MET A 71 -14.87 -0.01 2.76
CA MET A 71 -15.36 -1.39 2.83
C MET A 71 -16.78 -1.54 2.27
N ILE A 72 -17.69 -0.61 2.59
CA ILE A 72 -19.07 -0.61 2.05
C ILE A 72 -19.04 -0.46 0.54
N THR A 73 -18.23 0.46 0.01
CA THR A 73 -18.09 0.66 -1.44
C THR A 73 -17.56 -0.60 -2.11
N GLY A 74 -16.54 -1.26 -1.52
CA GLY A 74 -16.00 -2.52 -2.00
C GLY A 74 -17.01 -3.66 -1.98
N MET A 75 -17.83 -3.75 -0.93
CA MET A 75 -18.90 -4.72 -0.81
C MET A 75 -19.96 -4.53 -1.91
N ILE A 76 -20.42 -3.30 -2.12
CA ILE A 76 -21.40 -2.98 -3.19
C ILE A 76 -20.81 -3.32 -4.56
N ALA A 77 -19.57 -2.91 -4.83
CA ALA A 77 -18.89 -3.22 -6.09
C ALA A 77 -18.77 -4.74 -6.31
N GLY A 78 -18.40 -5.48 -5.27
CA GLY A 78 -18.33 -6.95 -5.31
C GLY A 78 -19.68 -7.60 -5.63
N LEU A 79 -20.75 -7.15 -4.98
CA LEU A 79 -22.11 -7.67 -5.23
C LEU A 79 -22.59 -7.38 -6.66
N VAL A 80 -22.29 -6.20 -7.20
CA VAL A 80 -22.69 -5.80 -8.56
C VAL A 80 -21.90 -6.55 -9.65
N THR A 81 -20.65 -6.90 -9.37
CA THR A 81 -19.77 -7.57 -10.34
C THR A 81 -19.82 -9.09 -10.26
N THR A 82 -20.51 -9.65 -9.28
CA THR A 82 -20.59 -11.11 -9.08
C THR A 82 -21.72 -11.69 -9.93
N ASP A 83 -21.37 -12.53 -10.90
CA ASP A 83 -22.33 -13.19 -11.78
C ASP A 83 -23.14 -14.29 -11.07
N LYS A 84 -22.56 -14.99 -10.09
CA LYS A 84 -23.19 -16.08 -9.35
C LYS A 84 -22.81 -16.01 -7.88
N LEU A 85 -23.84 -15.85 -7.03
CA LEU A 85 -23.69 -16.00 -5.59
C LEU A 85 -23.70 -17.51 -5.23
N VAL A 86 -22.51 -18.01 -4.86
CA VAL A 86 -22.37 -19.37 -4.33
C VAL A 86 -22.41 -19.28 -2.81
N MET A 87 -23.36 -19.98 -2.21
CA MET A 87 -23.47 -20.03 -0.74
C MET A 87 -22.39 -20.94 -0.16
N PRO A 88 -21.57 -20.43 0.76
CA PRO A 88 -20.55 -21.23 1.46
C PRO A 88 -21.18 -22.39 2.23
N GLN A 89 -20.49 -23.52 2.31
CA GLN A 89 -20.97 -24.70 3.02
C GLN A 89 -19.97 -25.13 4.10
N GLY A 90 -20.50 -25.57 5.24
CA GLY A 90 -19.72 -26.14 6.32
C GLY A 90 -18.51 -25.30 6.73
N THR A 91 -17.31 -25.81 6.51
CA THR A 91 -16.02 -25.18 6.90
C THR A 91 -15.72 -23.88 6.13
N ASP A 92 -16.32 -23.66 4.96
CA ASP A 92 -16.07 -22.45 4.15
C ASP A 92 -16.41 -21.17 4.94
N TRP A 93 -17.42 -21.23 5.81
CA TRP A 93 -17.77 -20.10 6.66
C TRP A 93 -16.65 -19.69 7.60
N LEU A 94 -15.93 -20.64 8.18
CA LEU A 94 -14.78 -20.34 9.04
C LEU A 94 -13.65 -19.68 8.26
N ILE A 95 -13.38 -20.16 7.03
CA ILE A 95 -12.37 -19.60 6.15
C ILE A 95 -12.73 -18.16 5.76
N ILE A 96 -13.97 -17.91 5.36
CA ILE A 96 -14.46 -16.59 4.98
C ILE A 96 -14.40 -15.62 6.16
N LEU A 97 -14.82 -16.06 7.35
CA LEU A 97 -14.73 -15.24 8.55
C LEU A 97 -13.28 -14.91 8.93
N ALA A 98 -12.37 -15.87 8.81
CA ALA A 98 -10.95 -15.67 9.07
C ALA A 98 -10.35 -14.66 8.07
N ILE A 99 -10.60 -14.84 6.77
CA ILE A 99 -10.14 -13.91 5.72
C ILE A 99 -10.74 -12.51 5.94
N GLY A 100 -12.04 -12.43 6.22
CA GLY A 100 -12.74 -11.17 6.50
C GLY A 100 -12.18 -10.47 7.72
N GLY A 101 -11.97 -11.17 8.83
CA GLY A 101 -11.39 -10.62 10.05
C GLY A 101 -9.97 -10.09 9.85
N ILE A 102 -9.09 -10.86 9.19
CA ILE A 102 -7.73 -10.44 8.86
C ILE A 102 -7.77 -9.22 7.93
N SER A 103 -8.67 -9.20 6.96
CA SER A 103 -8.82 -8.08 6.01
C SER A 103 -9.26 -6.80 6.70
N VAL A 104 -10.19 -6.88 7.67
CA VAL A 104 -10.62 -5.70 8.47
C VAL A 104 -9.45 -5.12 9.25
N VAL A 105 -8.67 -5.96 9.93
CA VAL A 105 -7.49 -5.53 10.68
C VAL A 105 -6.45 -4.90 9.76
N ALA A 106 -6.15 -5.55 8.63
CA ALA A 106 -5.21 -5.03 7.63
C ALA A 106 -5.68 -3.68 7.08
N GLN A 107 -6.96 -3.54 6.75
CA GLN A 107 -7.54 -2.30 6.24
C GLN A 107 -7.50 -1.17 7.26
N PHE A 108 -7.70 -1.46 8.55
CA PHE A 108 -7.57 -0.48 9.63
C PHE A 108 -6.16 0.10 9.69
N PHE A 109 -5.13 -0.75 9.68
CA PHE A 109 -3.73 -0.31 9.68
C PHE A 109 -3.35 0.42 8.40
N LEU A 110 -3.82 -0.07 7.24
CA LEU A 110 -3.58 0.54 5.95
C LEU A 110 -4.15 1.96 5.90
N THR A 111 -5.42 2.13 6.26
CA THR A 111 -6.08 3.44 6.31
C THR A 111 -5.35 4.35 7.29
N GLY A 112 -4.99 3.85 8.48
CA GLY A 112 -4.21 4.58 9.47
C GLY A 112 -2.85 5.07 8.93
N ALA A 113 -2.15 4.26 8.16
CA ALA A 113 -0.90 4.65 7.52
C ALA A 113 -1.08 5.82 6.54
N PHE A 114 -2.13 5.84 5.73
CA PHE A 114 -2.44 6.96 4.82
C PHE A 114 -2.96 8.20 5.54
N VAL A 115 -3.65 8.03 6.66
CA VAL A 115 -4.10 9.15 7.50
C VAL A 115 -2.92 9.87 8.15
N THR A 116 -1.96 9.13 8.71
CA THR A 116 -0.87 9.69 9.50
C THR A 116 0.41 9.99 8.72
N THR A 117 0.61 9.32 7.57
CA THR A 117 1.85 9.40 6.79
C THR A 117 1.61 10.13 5.46
N ASN A 118 2.68 10.64 4.85
CA ASN A 118 2.63 11.17 3.48
C ASN A 118 2.20 10.03 2.52
N ALA A 119 1.21 10.30 1.66
CA ALA A 119 0.64 9.29 0.77
C ALA A 119 1.68 8.60 -0.12
N VAL A 120 2.67 9.35 -0.62
CA VAL A 120 3.77 8.79 -1.43
C VAL A 120 4.59 7.80 -0.62
N VAL A 121 5.00 8.17 0.60
CA VAL A 121 5.79 7.30 1.48
C VAL A 121 4.99 6.06 1.88
N ALA A 122 3.72 6.22 2.27
CA ALA A 122 2.84 5.10 2.61
C ALA A 122 2.68 4.13 1.43
N GLN A 123 2.50 4.64 0.21
CA GLN A 123 2.40 3.83 -1.00
C GLN A 123 3.67 3.02 -1.26
N PHE A 124 4.84 3.63 -1.14
CA PHE A 124 6.10 2.93 -1.35
C PHE A 124 6.40 1.89 -0.27
N LEU A 125 5.99 2.13 0.97
CA LEU A 125 6.12 1.14 2.05
C LEU A 125 5.28 -0.13 1.80
N GLN A 126 4.18 -0.04 1.05
CA GLN A 126 3.39 -1.20 0.66
C GLN A 126 4.15 -2.20 -0.23
N TYR A 127 5.17 -1.75 -0.96
CA TYR A 127 5.98 -2.66 -1.77
C TYR A 127 6.76 -3.69 -0.93
N VAL A 128 6.98 -3.43 0.35
CA VAL A 128 7.49 -4.46 1.28
C VAL A 128 6.54 -5.67 1.35
N GLY A 129 5.24 -5.43 1.20
CA GLY A 129 4.23 -6.48 1.12
C GLY A 129 4.46 -7.44 -0.06
N VAL A 130 4.98 -6.94 -1.19
CA VAL A 130 5.32 -7.78 -2.36
C VAL A 130 6.42 -8.77 -2.00
N PHE A 131 7.46 -8.33 -1.27
CA PHE A 131 8.50 -9.21 -0.77
C PHE A 131 7.98 -10.25 0.22
N ILE A 132 7.14 -9.83 1.16
CA ILE A 132 6.51 -10.73 2.13
C ILE A 132 5.63 -11.76 1.41
N SER A 133 4.86 -11.35 0.39
CA SER A 133 4.05 -12.27 -0.42
C SER A 133 4.89 -13.30 -1.16
N SER A 134 6.03 -12.89 -1.73
CA SER A 134 6.97 -13.81 -2.38
C SER A 134 7.57 -14.81 -1.41
N PHE A 135 7.86 -14.38 -0.18
CA PHE A 135 8.32 -15.26 0.89
C PHE A 135 7.26 -16.30 1.27
N TYR A 136 6.00 -15.90 1.35
CA TYR A 136 4.89 -16.85 1.56
C TYR A 136 4.70 -17.79 0.37
N GLY A 137 4.87 -17.31 -0.87
CA GLY A 137 4.87 -18.15 -2.08
C GLY A 137 5.90 -19.26 -2.00
N PHE A 138 7.12 -18.92 -1.58
CA PHE A 138 8.17 -19.90 -1.32
C PHE A 138 7.80 -20.89 -0.21
N LEU A 139 7.30 -20.40 0.94
CA LEU A 139 7.07 -21.23 2.12
C LEU A 139 5.89 -22.18 1.97
N PHE A 140 4.78 -21.73 1.38
CA PHE A 140 3.52 -22.48 1.33
C PHE A 140 3.26 -23.14 -0.02
N PHE A 141 3.79 -22.58 -1.10
CA PHE A 141 3.53 -23.05 -2.46
C PHE A 141 4.77 -23.66 -3.14
N GLY A 142 5.92 -23.66 -2.47
CA GLY A 142 7.16 -24.25 -3.01
C GLY A 142 7.73 -23.47 -4.21
N GLU A 143 7.36 -22.19 -4.36
CA GLU A 143 7.89 -21.32 -5.40
C GLU A 143 9.39 -21.09 -5.18
N SER A 144 10.19 -21.12 -6.25
CA SER A 144 11.62 -20.83 -6.14
C SER A 144 11.85 -19.33 -5.99
N LEU A 145 12.52 -18.90 -4.92
CA LEU A 145 12.99 -17.53 -4.78
C LEU A 145 14.30 -17.38 -5.56
N SER A 146 14.27 -16.59 -6.62
CA SER A 146 15.50 -16.25 -7.36
C SER A 146 16.39 -15.31 -6.53
N ILE A 147 17.68 -15.32 -6.81
CA ILE A 147 18.63 -14.39 -6.16
C ILE A 147 18.25 -12.95 -6.40
N GLU A 148 17.72 -12.63 -7.58
CA GLU A 148 17.24 -11.31 -7.96
C GLU A 148 16.07 -10.88 -7.06
N THR A 149 15.12 -11.78 -6.78
CA THR A 149 13.97 -11.54 -5.90
C THR A 149 14.43 -11.25 -4.48
N ILE A 150 15.38 -12.02 -3.96
CA ILE A 150 15.95 -11.80 -2.62
C ILE A 150 16.69 -10.47 -2.55
N GLY A 151 17.55 -10.17 -3.52
CA GLY A 151 18.28 -8.91 -3.58
C GLY A 151 17.36 -7.69 -3.68
N ALA A 152 16.33 -7.76 -4.52
CA ALA A 152 15.29 -6.73 -4.65
C ALA A 152 14.51 -6.54 -3.34
N GLY A 153 14.13 -7.62 -2.66
CA GLY A 153 13.45 -7.57 -1.37
C GLY A 153 14.29 -6.89 -0.29
N VAL A 154 15.56 -7.22 -0.19
CA VAL A 154 16.50 -6.56 0.74
C VAL A 154 16.63 -5.06 0.40
N ALA A 155 16.76 -4.70 -0.88
CA ALA A 155 16.84 -3.31 -1.30
C ALA A 155 15.56 -2.54 -0.95
N MET A 156 14.37 -3.13 -1.13
CA MET A 156 13.08 -2.55 -0.73
C MET A 156 13.02 -2.33 0.77
N PHE A 157 13.39 -3.33 1.56
CA PHE A 157 13.36 -3.24 3.03
C PHE A 157 14.27 -2.12 3.53
N VAL A 158 15.53 -2.11 3.10
CA VAL A 158 16.51 -1.07 3.49
C VAL A 158 16.02 0.32 3.09
N SER A 159 15.52 0.47 1.86
CA SER A 159 15.00 1.74 1.37
C SER A 159 13.78 2.22 2.16
N SER A 160 12.89 1.30 2.55
CA SER A 160 11.71 1.60 3.35
C SER A 160 12.09 2.08 4.75
N VAL A 161 13.06 1.43 5.40
CA VAL A 161 13.59 1.87 6.70
C VAL A 161 14.23 3.25 6.60
N MET A 162 15.01 3.51 5.53
CA MET A 162 15.62 4.82 5.33
C MET A 162 14.60 5.93 5.05
N LEU A 163 13.53 5.64 4.31
CA LEU A 163 12.41 6.58 4.12
C LEU A 163 11.69 6.90 5.43
N ALA A 164 11.45 5.90 6.28
CA ALA A 164 10.85 6.08 7.58
C ALA A 164 11.71 6.99 8.48
N ARG A 165 13.02 6.76 8.53
CA ARG A 165 13.97 7.59 9.29
C ARG A 165 14.06 9.04 8.77
N LEU A 166 14.08 9.24 7.45
CA LEU A 166 14.08 10.58 6.88
C LEU A 166 12.82 11.37 7.23
N LYS A 167 11.70 10.69 7.39
CA LYS A 167 10.44 11.31 7.83
C LYS A 167 10.54 11.79 9.28
N GLU A 168 11.05 10.95 10.19
CA GLU A 168 11.24 11.32 11.60
C GLU A 168 12.14 12.54 11.76
N GLN A 169 13.23 12.62 11.01
CA GLN A 169 14.14 13.77 11.01
C GLN A 169 13.52 15.06 10.44
N SER A 170 12.50 14.93 9.59
CA SER A 170 11.83 16.07 8.94
C SER A 170 10.63 16.61 9.73
N GLY A 171 10.12 15.89 10.72
CA GLY A 171 8.92 16.22 11.50
C GLY A 171 9.15 17.26 12.62
N PRO A 172 10.08 17.07 13.55
CA PRO A 172 10.17 17.92 14.77
C PRO A 172 10.70 19.33 14.51
N LEU A 173 11.60 19.51 13.52
CA LEU A 173 12.24 20.80 13.24
C LEU A 173 11.32 21.86 12.63
N ARG A 174 10.14 21.49 12.13
CA ARG A 174 9.20 22.41 11.52
C ARG A 174 8.14 22.96 12.47
N GLU A 175 7.72 22.17 13.45
CA GLU A 175 6.79 22.65 14.47
C GLU A 175 7.48 23.72 15.36
N GLY A 176 8.72 23.50 15.74
CA GLY A 176 9.51 24.48 16.50
C GLY A 176 9.68 25.82 15.77
N LYS A 177 10.01 25.81 14.46
CA LYS A 177 10.17 27.05 13.68
C LYS A 177 8.87 27.80 13.40
N VAL A 178 7.77 27.09 13.24
CA VAL A 178 6.45 27.73 13.02
C VAL A 178 5.94 28.39 14.30
N ILE A 179 6.30 27.85 15.47
CA ILE A 179 5.96 28.44 16.77
C ILE A 179 6.85 29.68 17.03
N GLU A 180 8.13 29.61 16.68
CA GLU A 180 9.07 30.73 16.85
C GLU A 180 8.75 31.93 15.92
N ASP A 181 8.33 31.66 14.67
CA ASP A 181 7.88 32.71 13.72
C ASP A 181 6.50 33.30 14.07
N LYS A 182 5.71 32.66 14.92
CA LYS A 182 4.42 33.19 15.41
C LYS A 182 4.54 33.98 16.70
N ILE A 183 5.67 33.89 17.37
CA ILE A 183 5.93 34.59 18.64
C ILE A 183 6.76 35.88 18.39
N LYS A 184 7.35 36.03 17.22
CA LYS A 184 7.97 37.29 16.74
C LYS A 184 6.97 38.11 15.92
#